data_5afc402e49870e264100967f4385cd22
#
_entry.id   5afc402e49870e264100967f4385cd22
#
_cell.length_a   1.000
_cell.length_b   1.000
_cell.length_c   1.000
_cell.angle_alpha   90.00
_cell.angle_beta   90.00
_cell.angle_gamma   90.00
#
_symmetry.space_group_name_H-M   'P 1'
#
loop_
_entity.id
_entity.type
_entity.pdbx_description
1 polymer ?
#
loop_
_entity_poly.entity_id
_entity_poly.type
_entity_poly.pdbx_seq_one_letter_code
_entity_poly.pdbx_strand_id
1 'polypeptide(L)'
;MKKIALSLAFLCAAAFAKEYDYMLASTAQKTFEEPTSSYETKQSYDAKARRLELVSSSELADGLKGKHKEISYYNKAGEMTKFEAYSYDFAAKKWIKVTEYKADYKKGVLTQESSSFIRGVPENASKIITKYLKNASEEIRYELVKGKWQKAALTKTVENAYGEYELIVLSVWDGKRWQPKSKTQLLYGADGQTRGYESWDYENGAWQNRERSTVAGDVKGKYEQVRSVFEGGAWCYAEMSRHDYDASSGKDVTINLIWNAEQNAWENNSKSVSVVEGAGFETAAFLWDKERKEWTQEYSNRSIYDKSGERLLTQRYDTMDGSEKFVYSYNERGNNVSVDIYELVSDENGKRWVQNKRLETTFEPHILADDVGHGGSLMSFEVPSRYAVTSFKQFVAADGKFKLASEQTWKYKKVK
;
A
#
# COMPACT_ATOMS: atom_id res chain seq x y z
N MET A 1 -3.40 6.77 13.91
CA MET A 1 -4.27 5.59 13.93
C MET A 1 -5.58 5.70 13.11
N LYS A 2 -5.91 6.83 12.46
CA LYS A 2 -7.15 6.98 11.63
C LYS A 2 -6.99 6.62 10.14
N LYS A 3 -5.80 6.26 9.65
CA LYS A 3 -5.52 6.01 8.22
C LYS A 3 -5.52 4.53 7.78
N ILE A 4 -5.57 3.59 8.71
CA ILE A 4 -5.44 2.15 8.40
C ILE A 4 -6.78 1.50 8.02
N ALA A 5 -7.90 2.02 8.49
CA ALA A 5 -9.22 1.44 8.21
C ALA A 5 -9.73 1.65 6.77
N LEU A 6 -9.26 2.69 6.07
CA LEU A 6 -9.71 2.97 4.69
C LEU A 6 -9.02 2.12 3.63
N SER A 7 -7.80 1.63 3.89
CA SER A 7 -7.02 0.85 2.91
C SER A 7 -7.52 -0.58 2.72
N LEU A 8 -8.15 -1.18 3.74
CA LEU A 8 -8.67 -2.55 3.62
C LEU A 8 -9.97 -2.65 2.80
N ALA A 9 -10.79 -1.62 2.77
CA ALA A 9 -12.05 -1.63 2.02
C ALA A 9 -11.84 -1.60 0.49
N PHE A 10 -10.76 -0.97 0.01
CA PHE A 10 -10.47 -0.88 -1.43
C PHE A 10 -9.91 -2.17 -2.04
N LEU A 11 -9.23 -3.02 -1.27
CA LEU A 11 -8.71 -4.31 -1.74
C LEU A 11 -9.81 -5.36 -1.97
N CYS A 12 -10.99 -5.18 -1.38
CA CYS A 12 -12.11 -6.11 -1.55
C CYS A 12 -12.87 -5.98 -2.88
N ALA A 13 -12.75 -4.86 -3.59
CA ALA A 13 -13.61 -4.58 -4.75
C ALA A 13 -13.29 -5.43 -6.00
N ALA A 14 -12.06 -5.87 -6.18
CA ALA A 14 -11.64 -6.65 -7.35
C ALA A 14 -12.01 -8.16 -7.29
N ALA A 15 -12.42 -8.65 -6.12
CA ALA A 15 -12.57 -10.09 -5.88
C ALA A 15 -13.94 -10.69 -6.27
N PHE A 16 -14.96 -9.89 -6.57
CA PHE A 16 -16.31 -10.41 -6.83
C PHE A 16 -16.61 -10.88 -8.26
N ALA A 17 -15.71 -10.65 -9.21
CA ALA A 17 -15.86 -11.16 -10.57
C ALA A 17 -15.59 -12.67 -10.65
N LYS A 18 -14.87 -13.25 -9.67
CA LYS A 18 -14.58 -14.67 -9.56
C LYS A 18 -15.61 -15.32 -8.62
N GLU A 19 -16.27 -16.40 -9.05
CA GLU A 19 -17.07 -17.24 -8.16
C GLU A 19 -16.11 -18.03 -7.26
N TYR A 20 -16.18 -17.78 -5.96
CA TYR A 20 -15.40 -18.52 -4.96
C TYR A 20 -16.18 -19.69 -4.39
N ASP A 21 -15.51 -20.80 -4.12
CA ASP A 21 -16.12 -21.98 -3.50
C ASP A 21 -16.31 -21.80 -1.99
N TYR A 22 -15.49 -20.98 -1.38
CA TYR A 22 -15.51 -20.70 0.06
C TYR A 22 -15.48 -19.20 0.34
N MET A 23 -16.03 -18.83 1.47
CA MET A 23 -15.99 -17.47 2.00
C MET A 23 -15.42 -17.49 3.42
N LEU A 24 -14.64 -16.47 3.76
CA LEU A 24 -14.23 -16.23 5.13
C LEU A 24 -15.49 -15.95 5.98
N ALA A 25 -15.77 -16.80 6.98
CA ALA A 25 -16.94 -16.66 7.84
C ALA A 25 -16.65 -15.81 9.08
N SER A 26 -15.49 -15.99 9.69
CA SER A 26 -15.08 -15.20 10.85
C SER A 26 -13.58 -15.23 11.04
N THR A 27 -13.07 -14.17 11.68
CA THR A 27 -11.72 -14.12 12.28
C THR A 27 -11.84 -13.77 13.75
N ALA A 28 -10.92 -14.27 14.56
CA ALA A 28 -10.77 -13.86 15.95
C ALA A 28 -9.29 -13.71 16.29
N GLN A 29 -8.95 -12.67 17.00
CA GLN A 29 -7.60 -12.40 17.50
C GLN A 29 -7.64 -12.16 18.99
N LYS A 30 -6.68 -12.72 19.72
CA LYS A 30 -6.44 -12.49 21.13
C LYS A 30 -4.99 -12.15 21.36
N THR A 31 -4.73 -11.16 22.19
CA THR A 31 -3.40 -10.82 22.66
C THR A 31 -3.32 -11.22 24.12
N PHE A 32 -2.27 -11.94 24.50
CA PHE A 32 -2.06 -12.50 25.84
C PHE A 32 -0.95 -11.78 26.61
N GLU A 33 -0.17 -10.94 25.92
CA GLU A 33 0.74 -10.00 26.57
C GLU A 33 -0.06 -8.80 27.12
N GLU A 34 0.38 -8.28 28.24
CA GLU A 34 -0.23 -7.08 28.80
C GLU A 34 0.15 -5.83 27.98
N PRO A 35 -0.81 -4.98 27.65
CA PRO A 35 -2.25 -5.08 27.97
C PRO A 35 -2.99 -6.08 27.06
N THR A 36 -3.75 -7.00 27.67
CA THR A 36 -4.53 -8.00 26.94
C THR A 36 -5.64 -7.36 26.11
N SER A 37 -5.85 -7.84 24.90
CA SER A 37 -6.93 -7.38 24.04
C SER A 37 -7.53 -8.53 23.24
N SER A 38 -8.78 -8.39 22.83
CA SER A 38 -9.44 -9.33 21.95
C SER A 38 -10.14 -8.62 20.80
N TYR A 39 -10.15 -9.25 19.65
CA TYR A 39 -10.80 -8.78 18.45
C TYR A 39 -11.47 -9.95 17.73
N GLU A 40 -12.75 -9.79 17.37
CA GLU A 40 -13.48 -10.79 16.60
C GLU A 40 -14.17 -10.09 15.41
N THR A 41 -14.08 -10.68 14.23
CA THR A 41 -14.87 -10.28 13.06
C THR A 41 -15.71 -11.45 12.59
N LYS A 42 -16.99 -11.18 12.34
CA LYS A 42 -17.92 -12.10 11.68
C LYS A 42 -18.27 -11.54 10.32
N GLN A 43 -18.24 -12.40 9.32
CA GLN A 43 -18.55 -12.06 7.93
C GLN A 43 -19.73 -12.87 7.44
N SER A 44 -20.65 -12.24 6.73
CA SER A 44 -21.75 -12.90 6.04
C SER A 44 -21.93 -12.35 4.65
N TYR A 45 -22.22 -13.22 3.69
CA TYR A 45 -22.50 -12.85 2.31
C TYR A 45 -23.88 -13.34 1.89
N ASP A 46 -24.72 -12.43 1.41
CA ASP A 46 -25.98 -12.72 0.77
C ASP A 46 -25.81 -12.66 -0.76
N ALA A 47 -25.73 -13.83 -1.40
CA ALA A 47 -25.52 -13.93 -2.84
C ALA A 47 -26.67 -13.34 -3.66
N LYS A 48 -27.92 -13.43 -3.19
CA LYS A 48 -29.10 -12.88 -3.88
C LYS A 48 -29.10 -11.34 -3.86
N ALA A 49 -28.77 -10.76 -2.72
CA ALA A 49 -28.63 -9.33 -2.55
C ALA A 49 -27.27 -8.79 -3.00
N ARG A 50 -26.28 -9.66 -3.28
CA ARG A 50 -24.88 -9.32 -3.52
C ARG A 50 -24.36 -8.39 -2.44
N ARG A 51 -24.60 -8.74 -1.19
CA ARG A 51 -24.32 -7.93 -0.02
C ARG A 51 -23.37 -8.68 0.90
N LEU A 52 -22.24 -8.03 1.19
CA LEU A 52 -21.28 -8.47 2.18
C LEU A 52 -21.48 -7.66 3.45
N GLU A 53 -21.57 -8.31 4.60
CA GLU A 53 -21.62 -7.68 5.91
C GLU A 53 -20.48 -8.19 6.78
N LEU A 54 -19.70 -7.26 7.35
CA LEU A 54 -18.71 -7.49 8.38
C LEU A 54 -19.19 -6.88 9.69
N VAL A 55 -19.09 -7.64 10.78
CA VAL A 55 -19.30 -7.12 12.13
C VAL A 55 -18.07 -7.44 12.96
N SER A 56 -17.38 -6.41 13.42
CA SER A 56 -16.20 -6.51 14.26
C SER A 56 -16.52 -6.08 15.68
N SER A 57 -15.95 -6.76 16.66
CA SER A 57 -15.99 -6.38 18.06
C SER A 57 -14.59 -6.45 18.66
N SER A 58 -14.27 -5.49 19.53
CA SER A 58 -12.98 -5.43 20.22
C SER A 58 -13.22 -5.15 21.70
N GLU A 59 -12.35 -5.69 22.54
CA GLU A 59 -12.24 -5.36 23.95
C GLU A 59 -10.78 -5.11 24.28
N LEU A 60 -10.48 -3.89 24.74
CA LEU A 60 -9.14 -3.47 25.12
C LEU A 60 -8.87 -3.79 26.58
N ALA A 61 -7.61 -3.77 26.99
CA ALA A 61 -7.16 -4.07 28.34
C ALA A 61 -7.80 -3.22 29.47
N ASP A 62 -8.12 -1.96 29.12
CA ASP A 62 -8.82 -1.03 30.04
C ASP A 62 -10.34 -1.25 30.09
N GLY A 63 -10.83 -2.32 29.49
CA GLY A 63 -12.25 -2.65 29.41
C GLY A 63 -13.05 -1.84 28.39
N LEU A 64 -12.39 -0.98 27.60
CA LEU A 64 -13.05 -0.27 26.50
C LEU A 64 -13.50 -1.26 25.43
N LYS A 65 -14.78 -1.17 25.07
CA LYS A 65 -15.40 -2.01 24.04
C LYS A 65 -15.64 -1.22 22.77
N GLY A 66 -15.20 -1.79 21.66
CA GLY A 66 -15.50 -1.31 20.32
C GLY A 66 -16.42 -2.27 19.58
N LYS A 67 -17.35 -1.75 18.78
CA LYS A 67 -18.11 -2.55 17.84
C LYS A 67 -18.32 -1.78 16.57
N HIS A 68 -18.00 -2.40 15.44
CA HIS A 68 -18.04 -1.80 14.11
C HIS A 68 -18.77 -2.72 13.15
N LYS A 69 -19.46 -2.13 12.17
CA LYS A 69 -20.15 -2.88 11.13
C LYS A 69 -19.90 -2.21 9.79
N GLU A 70 -19.59 -3.01 8.78
CA GLU A 70 -19.42 -2.60 7.39
C GLU A 70 -20.37 -3.39 6.50
N ILE A 71 -20.97 -2.74 5.52
CA ILE A 71 -21.86 -3.36 4.55
C ILE A 71 -21.47 -2.88 3.16
N SER A 72 -21.08 -3.82 2.29
CA SER A 72 -20.77 -3.58 0.89
C SER A 72 -21.83 -4.20 -0.01
N TYR A 73 -22.22 -3.50 -1.05
CA TYR A 73 -23.18 -3.94 -2.06
C TYR A 73 -22.52 -3.91 -3.43
N TYR A 74 -22.82 -4.91 -4.25
CA TYR A 74 -22.19 -5.09 -5.55
C TYR A 74 -23.22 -5.25 -6.66
N ASN A 75 -22.87 -4.81 -7.88
CA ASN A 75 -23.66 -5.06 -9.08
C ASN A 75 -23.41 -6.48 -9.64
N LYS A 76 -23.99 -6.78 -10.80
CA LYS A 76 -23.80 -8.08 -11.50
C LYS A 76 -22.38 -8.28 -12.03
N ALA A 77 -21.66 -7.21 -12.30
CA ALA A 77 -20.28 -7.24 -12.77
C ALA A 77 -19.26 -7.39 -11.62
N GLY A 78 -19.71 -7.42 -10.36
CA GLY A 78 -18.83 -7.49 -9.19
C GLY A 78 -18.30 -6.13 -8.72
N GLU A 79 -18.74 -5.03 -9.32
CA GLU A 79 -18.32 -3.68 -8.93
C GLU A 79 -19.11 -3.20 -7.70
N MET A 80 -18.43 -2.59 -6.74
CA MET A 80 -19.06 -2.06 -5.54
C MET A 80 -19.91 -0.83 -5.88
N THR A 81 -21.19 -0.90 -5.57
CA THR A 81 -22.16 0.18 -5.83
C THR A 81 -22.51 0.97 -4.58
N LYS A 82 -22.31 0.38 -3.39
CA LYS A 82 -22.54 1.04 -2.11
C LYS A 82 -21.68 0.41 -1.02
N PHE A 83 -21.22 1.26 -0.11
CA PHE A 83 -20.57 0.85 1.13
C PHE A 83 -21.11 1.71 2.28
N GLU A 84 -21.33 1.08 3.43
CA GLU A 84 -21.77 1.76 4.65
C GLU A 84 -20.95 1.24 5.83
N ALA A 85 -20.43 2.14 6.65
CA ALA A 85 -19.77 1.81 7.89
C ALA A 85 -20.53 2.43 9.08
N TYR A 86 -20.56 1.66 10.18
CA TYR A 86 -21.27 2.02 11.41
C TYR A 86 -20.40 1.75 12.62
N SER A 87 -20.47 2.62 13.60
CA SER A 87 -19.94 2.42 14.95
C SER A 87 -21.12 2.15 15.91
N TYR A 88 -20.92 1.27 16.89
CA TYR A 88 -21.96 0.98 17.87
C TYR A 88 -21.83 1.92 19.07
N ASP A 89 -22.88 2.65 19.36
CA ASP A 89 -23.02 3.45 20.57
C ASP A 89 -23.55 2.56 21.71
N PHE A 90 -22.69 2.22 22.65
CA PHE A 90 -23.04 1.36 23.78
C PHE A 90 -24.00 2.01 24.75
N ALA A 91 -23.97 3.33 24.90
CA ALA A 91 -24.91 4.07 25.76
C ALA A 91 -26.32 4.12 25.16
N ALA A 92 -26.41 4.45 23.88
CA ALA A 92 -27.69 4.51 23.16
C ALA A 92 -28.14 3.14 22.62
N LYS A 93 -27.32 2.09 22.75
CA LYS A 93 -27.56 0.71 22.27
C LYS A 93 -27.98 0.66 20.79
N LYS A 94 -27.35 1.48 19.92
CA LYS A 94 -27.69 1.57 18.50
C LYS A 94 -26.44 1.72 17.62
N TRP A 95 -26.61 1.34 16.36
CA TRP A 95 -25.63 1.59 15.31
C TRP A 95 -25.75 3.03 14.81
N ILE A 96 -24.61 3.74 14.77
CA ILE A 96 -24.49 5.10 14.22
C ILE A 96 -23.68 5.01 12.95
N LYS A 97 -24.21 5.50 11.84
CA LYS A 97 -23.48 5.56 10.57
C LYS A 97 -22.30 6.51 10.70
N VAL A 98 -21.11 6.08 10.27
CA VAL A 98 -19.88 6.86 10.27
C VAL A 98 -19.34 7.15 8.87
N THR A 99 -19.67 6.30 7.90
CA THR A 99 -19.26 6.50 6.51
C THR A 99 -20.32 5.92 5.57
N GLU A 100 -20.53 6.59 4.46
CA GLU A 100 -21.30 6.08 3.32
C GLU A 100 -20.53 6.38 2.02
N TYR A 101 -20.54 5.41 1.11
CA TYR A 101 -20.06 5.55 -0.26
C TYR A 101 -21.11 4.99 -1.21
N LYS A 102 -21.31 5.63 -2.35
CA LYS A 102 -22.18 5.17 -3.45
C LYS A 102 -21.43 5.33 -4.77
N ALA A 103 -21.62 4.37 -5.66
CA ALA A 103 -21.12 4.42 -7.03
C ALA A 103 -22.22 4.03 -8.02
N ASP A 104 -22.35 4.79 -9.09
CA ASP A 104 -23.27 4.54 -10.19
C ASP A 104 -22.50 4.52 -11.51
N TYR A 105 -22.56 3.39 -12.21
CA TYR A 105 -21.86 3.14 -13.47
C TYR A 105 -22.85 3.17 -14.62
N LYS A 106 -22.85 4.23 -15.43
CA LYS A 106 -23.76 4.38 -16.56
C LYS A 106 -23.08 4.95 -17.79
N LYS A 107 -23.12 4.19 -18.90
CA LYS A 107 -22.71 4.68 -20.24
C LYS A 107 -21.34 5.39 -20.27
N GLY A 108 -20.33 4.79 -19.64
CA GLY A 108 -18.97 5.37 -19.57
C GLY A 108 -18.83 6.53 -18.59
N VAL A 109 -19.81 6.72 -17.71
CA VAL A 109 -19.76 7.69 -16.61
C VAL A 109 -19.83 6.95 -15.28
N LEU A 110 -18.85 7.20 -14.42
CA LEU A 110 -18.85 6.78 -13.03
C LEU A 110 -19.18 7.98 -12.15
N THR A 111 -20.22 7.87 -11.35
CA THR A 111 -20.53 8.83 -10.30
C THR A 111 -20.27 8.21 -8.95
N GLN A 112 -19.45 8.84 -8.14
CA GLN A 112 -19.09 8.40 -6.79
C GLN A 112 -19.47 9.48 -5.79
N GLU A 113 -20.13 9.09 -4.71
CA GLU A 113 -20.45 9.97 -3.59
C GLU A 113 -19.94 9.34 -2.30
N SER A 114 -19.23 10.09 -1.49
CA SER A 114 -18.76 9.66 -0.17
C SER A 114 -19.16 10.69 0.88
N SER A 115 -19.52 10.23 2.07
CA SER A 115 -19.83 11.08 3.20
C SER A 115 -19.32 10.48 4.48
N SER A 116 -18.71 11.29 5.33
CA SER A 116 -18.43 10.94 6.73
C SER A 116 -19.48 11.58 7.64
N PHE A 117 -19.74 10.94 8.78
CA PHE A 117 -20.76 11.37 9.71
C PHE A 117 -20.14 11.48 11.12
N ILE A 118 -20.47 12.55 11.84
CA ILE A 118 -20.23 12.68 13.27
C ILE A 118 -21.57 12.62 13.99
N ARG A 119 -21.71 11.64 14.91
CA ARG A 119 -22.97 11.38 15.62
C ARG A 119 -24.21 11.24 14.71
N GLY A 120 -23.99 10.71 13.51
CA GLY A 120 -25.05 10.49 12.52
C GLY A 120 -25.41 11.73 11.67
N VAL A 121 -24.70 12.84 11.84
CA VAL A 121 -24.85 14.06 11.02
C VAL A 121 -23.75 14.09 9.97
N PRO A 122 -24.05 14.31 8.67
CA PRO A 122 -23.02 14.46 7.64
C PRO A 122 -22.10 15.63 7.97
N GLU A 123 -20.78 15.38 8.03
CA GLU A 123 -19.78 16.42 8.30
C GLU A 123 -19.00 16.76 7.04
N ASN A 124 -18.49 15.74 6.37
CA ASN A 124 -17.75 15.89 5.14
C ASN A 124 -18.39 15.03 4.05
N ALA A 125 -18.62 15.62 2.92
CA ALA A 125 -19.14 14.92 1.76
C ALA A 125 -18.35 15.34 0.52
N SER A 126 -18.09 14.39 -0.36
CA SER A 126 -17.51 14.62 -1.67
C SER A 126 -18.29 13.86 -2.74
N LYS A 127 -18.33 14.42 -3.93
CA LYS A 127 -18.90 13.79 -5.10
C LYS A 127 -17.91 13.91 -6.25
N ILE A 128 -17.66 12.79 -6.92
CA ILE A 128 -16.78 12.72 -8.09
C ILE A 128 -17.60 12.17 -9.26
N ILE A 129 -17.51 12.82 -10.39
CA ILE A 129 -18.07 12.32 -11.65
C ILE A 129 -16.93 12.16 -12.64
N THR A 130 -16.63 10.92 -13.01
CA THR A 130 -15.61 10.58 -14.00
C THR A 130 -16.30 10.15 -15.29
N LYS A 131 -15.98 10.82 -16.39
CA LYS A 131 -16.41 10.47 -17.72
C LYS A 131 -15.24 9.87 -18.48
N TYR A 132 -15.36 8.61 -18.86
CA TYR A 132 -14.37 7.92 -19.68
C TYR A 132 -14.65 8.18 -21.15
N LEU A 133 -13.64 8.61 -21.88
CA LEU A 133 -13.64 8.88 -23.30
C LEU A 133 -12.66 7.92 -24.00
N LYS A 134 -12.59 7.95 -25.32
CA LYS A 134 -11.53 7.22 -26.03
C LYS A 134 -10.20 7.95 -25.81
N ASN A 135 -9.25 7.31 -25.14
CA ASN A 135 -7.92 7.84 -24.81
C ASN A 135 -7.94 9.13 -23.97
N ALA A 136 -8.97 9.32 -23.14
CA ALA A 136 -9.06 10.46 -22.23
C ALA A 136 -10.03 10.21 -21.09
N SER A 137 -9.93 10.98 -20.02
CA SER A 137 -10.98 11.06 -19.01
C SER A 137 -11.16 12.48 -18.49
N GLU A 138 -12.38 12.77 -18.03
CA GLU A 138 -12.70 14.01 -17.34
C GLU A 138 -13.28 13.66 -15.96
N GLU A 139 -12.64 14.13 -14.91
CA GLU A 139 -13.08 13.97 -13.53
C GLU A 139 -13.49 15.32 -12.95
N ILE A 140 -14.75 15.44 -12.53
CA ILE A 140 -15.25 16.62 -11.85
C ILE A 140 -15.47 16.28 -10.38
N ARG A 141 -14.78 16.96 -9.49
CA ARG A 141 -15.01 16.91 -8.06
C ARG A 141 -15.93 18.03 -7.60
N TYR A 142 -16.88 17.67 -6.76
CA TYR A 142 -17.81 18.57 -6.11
C TYR A 142 -17.58 18.53 -4.60
N GLU A 143 -17.87 19.64 -3.95
CA GLU A 143 -17.89 19.79 -2.50
C GLU A 143 -19.30 20.17 -2.04
N LEU A 144 -19.68 19.74 -0.84
CA LEU A 144 -20.98 20.06 -0.26
C LEU A 144 -20.87 21.37 0.52
N VAL A 145 -21.42 22.46 -0.04
CA VAL A 145 -21.41 23.78 0.59
C VAL A 145 -22.85 24.18 0.94
N LYS A 146 -23.14 24.37 2.22
CA LYS A 146 -24.48 24.72 2.72
C LYS A 146 -25.57 23.77 2.19
N GLY A 147 -25.29 22.47 2.17
CA GLY A 147 -26.24 21.44 1.72
C GLY A 147 -26.43 21.33 0.21
N LYS A 148 -25.66 22.03 -0.61
CA LYS A 148 -25.73 21.97 -2.08
C LYS A 148 -24.37 21.55 -2.66
N TRP A 149 -24.39 20.67 -3.67
CA TRP A 149 -23.19 20.29 -4.40
C TRP A 149 -22.70 21.45 -5.27
N GLN A 150 -21.46 21.87 -5.07
CA GLN A 150 -20.79 22.87 -5.88
C GLN A 150 -19.57 22.25 -6.55
N LYS A 151 -19.31 22.63 -7.81
CA LYS A 151 -18.10 22.24 -8.51
C LYS A 151 -16.88 22.78 -7.77
N ALA A 152 -15.83 21.97 -7.63
CA ALA A 152 -14.59 22.37 -6.95
C ALA A 152 -13.38 22.23 -7.88
N ALA A 153 -13.18 21.07 -8.49
CA ALA A 153 -12.05 20.79 -9.36
C ALA A 153 -12.49 20.01 -10.60
N LEU A 154 -11.76 20.18 -11.69
CA LEU A 154 -11.83 19.42 -12.92
C LEU A 154 -10.44 18.92 -13.27
N THR A 155 -10.26 17.61 -13.35
CA THR A 155 -9.05 16.99 -13.88
C THR A 155 -9.38 16.41 -15.25
N LYS A 156 -8.59 16.78 -16.25
CA LYS A 156 -8.62 16.17 -17.58
C LYS A 156 -7.35 15.40 -17.79
N THR A 157 -7.47 14.14 -18.19
CA THR A 157 -6.34 13.32 -18.56
C THR A 157 -6.45 12.93 -20.04
N VAL A 158 -5.32 12.89 -20.72
CA VAL A 158 -5.18 12.37 -22.07
C VAL A 158 -4.18 11.22 -22.01
N GLU A 159 -4.50 10.12 -22.68
CA GLU A 159 -3.68 8.92 -22.77
C GLU A 159 -3.00 8.87 -24.15
N ASN A 160 -1.77 8.38 -24.18
CA ASN A 160 -1.06 8.09 -25.41
C ASN A 160 -1.57 6.81 -26.10
N ALA A 161 -0.95 6.42 -27.19
CA ALA A 161 -1.31 5.20 -27.95
C ALA A 161 -1.09 3.90 -27.17
N TYR A 162 -0.34 3.92 -26.07
CA TYR A 162 -0.04 2.79 -25.20
C TYR A 162 -0.99 2.70 -23.98
N GLY A 163 -1.94 3.66 -23.83
CA GLY A 163 -2.86 3.74 -22.70
C GLY A 163 -2.23 4.37 -21.43
N GLU A 164 -1.08 5.01 -21.57
CA GLU A 164 -0.41 5.72 -20.49
C GLU A 164 -0.78 7.21 -20.49
N TYR A 165 -0.83 7.84 -19.32
CA TYR A 165 -1.14 9.26 -19.22
C TYR A 165 -0.09 10.11 -19.93
N GLU A 166 -0.51 10.93 -20.91
CA GLU A 166 0.36 11.86 -21.63
C GLU A 166 0.21 13.29 -21.09
N LEU A 167 -1.01 13.71 -20.79
CA LEU A 167 -1.31 15.07 -20.33
C LEU A 167 -2.33 15.03 -19.20
N ILE A 168 -2.05 15.74 -18.12
CA ILE A 168 -2.96 15.94 -16.99
C ILE A 168 -3.15 17.45 -16.80
N VAL A 169 -4.40 17.92 -16.83
CA VAL A 169 -4.74 19.33 -16.61
C VAL A 169 -5.71 19.45 -15.44
N LEU A 170 -5.32 20.21 -14.43
CA LEU A 170 -6.15 20.55 -13.28
C LEU A 170 -6.72 21.95 -13.46
N SER A 171 -8.02 22.10 -13.23
CA SER A 171 -8.70 23.39 -13.16
C SER A 171 -9.53 23.47 -11.87
N VAL A 172 -9.73 24.68 -11.35
CA VAL A 172 -10.56 24.95 -10.19
C VAL A 172 -11.79 25.77 -10.60
N TRP A 173 -12.91 25.60 -9.91
CA TRP A 173 -14.12 26.33 -10.17
C TRP A 173 -14.16 27.64 -9.39
N ASP A 174 -14.31 28.79 -10.09
CA ASP A 174 -14.35 30.13 -9.46
C ASP A 174 -15.79 30.61 -9.13
N GLY A 175 -16.75 29.75 -9.30
CA GLY A 175 -18.17 30.06 -9.14
C GLY A 175 -18.88 30.36 -10.47
N LYS A 176 -18.15 30.65 -11.54
CA LYS A 176 -18.71 30.97 -12.88
C LYS A 176 -18.12 30.10 -13.99
N ARG A 177 -16.82 29.84 -13.95
CA ARG A 177 -16.10 29.08 -14.98
C ARG A 177 -14.95 28.26 -14.38
N TRP A 178 -14.44 27.33 -15.15
CA TRP A 178 -13.22 26.61 -14.84
C TRP A 178 -12.00 27.51 -15.09
N GLN A 179 -11.19 27.69 -14.05
CA GLN A 179 -9.90 28.39 -14.14
C GLN A 179 -8.79 27.35 -14.17
N PRO A 180 -7.92 27.36 -15.17
CA PRO A 180 -6.73 26.50 -15.15
C PRO A 180 -5.92 26.73 -13.88
N LYS A 181 -5.34 25.66 -13.31
CA LYS A 181 -4.48 25.74 -12.13
C LYS A 181 -3.10 25.18 -12.41
N SER A 182 -3.02 23.97 -12.91
CA SER A 182 -1.76 23.33 -13.25
C SER A 182 -1.93 22.37 -14.41
N LYS A 183 -0.85 22.07 -15.11
CA LYS A 183 -0.77 20.99 -16.08
C LYS A 183 0.55 20.25 -15.93
N THR A 184 0.54 18.96 -16.26
CA THR A 184 1.72 18.10 -16.32
C THR A 184 1.66 17.32 -17.63
N GLN A 185 2.74 17.35 -18.40
CA GLN A 185 2.92 16.56 -19.59
C GLN A 185 4.01 15.52 -19.35
N LEU A 186 3.69 14.25 -19.54
CA LEU A 186 4.66 13.18 -19.49
C LEU A 186 5.33 13.02 -20.87
N LEU A 187 6.63 12.77 -20.87
CA LEU A 187 7.45 12.64 -22.05
C LEU A 187 7.83 11.16 -22.26
N TYR A 188 7.62 10.65 -23.46
CA TYR A 188 7.89 9.25 -23.79
C TYR A 188 8.92 9.15 -24.91
N GLY A 189 9.74 8.11 -24.86
CA GLY A 189 10.60 7.71 -25.95
C GLY A 189 9.82 6.97 -27.05
N ALA A 190 10.47 6.73 -28.18
CA ALA A 190 9.91 5.94 -29.27
C ALA A 190 9.62 4.48 -28.89
N ASP A 191 10.22 3.99 -27.82
CA ASP A 191 10.00 2.68 -27.21
C ASP A 191 8.82 2.65 -26.22
N GLY A 192 8.10 3.75 -26.05
CA GLY A 192 6.99 3.90 -25.12
C GLY A 192 7.40 4.07 -23.65
N GLN A 193 8.69 4.10 -23.33
CA GLN A 193 9.17 4.30 -21.97
C GLN A 193 9.15 5.79 -21.59
N THR A 194 8.80 6.09 -20.35
CA THR A 194 8.82 7.45 -19.79
C THR A 194 10.24 8.02 -19.83
N ARG A 195 10.40 9.22 -20.40
CA ARG A 195 11.66 9.96 -20.49
C ARG A 195 11.66 11.23 -19.63
N GLY A 196 10.63 11.41 -18.85
CA GLY A 196 10.49 12.54 -17.93
C GLY A 196 9.10 13.16 -17.96
N TYR A 197 9.03 14.36 -17.44
CA TYR A 197 7.82 15.19 -17.46
C TYR A 197 8.17 16.68 -17.42
N GLU A 198 7.21 17.50 -17.82
CA GLU A 198 7.21 18.93 -17.59
C GLU A 198 5.90 19.35 -16.92
N SER A 199 5.96 20.31 -16.01
CA SER A 199 4.79 20.82 -15.31
C SER A 199 4.79 22.34 -15.24
N TRP A 200 3.58 22.91 -15.23
CA TRP A 200 3.32 24.34 -15.23
C TRP A 200 2.22 24.68 -14.25
N ASP A 201 2.33 25.84 -13.61
CA ASP A 201 1.24 26.48 -12.91
C ASP A 201 0.63 27.58 -13.77
N TYR A 202 -0.65 27.86 -13.59
CA TYR A 202 -1.33 28.91 -14.33
C TYR A 202 -1.48 30.15 -13.44
N GLU A 203 -0.71 31.21 -13.78
CA GLU A 203 -0.69 32.44 -13.03
C GLU A 203 -0.76 33.65 -13.95
N ASN A 204 -1.47 34.69 -13.53
CA ASN A 204 -1.58 35.97 -14.27
C ASN A 204 -2.03 35.81 -15.75
N GLY A 205 -2.87 34.80 -16.04
CA GLY A 205 -3.40 34.58 -17.38
C GLY A 205 -2.49 33.78 -18.31
N ALA A 206 -1.38 33.24 -17.82
CA ALA A 206 -0.43 32.46 -18.60
C ALA A 206 0.11 31.23 -17.86
N TRP A 207 0.56 30.23 -18.62
CA TRP A 207 1.28 29.09 -18.07
C TRP A 207 2.71 29.48 -17.72
N GLN A 208 3.08 29.28 -16.46
CA GLN A 208 4.44 29.48 -15.94
C GLN A 208 5.09 28.12 -15.73
N ASN A 209 6.35 27.97 -16.13
CA ASN A 209 7.12 26.77 -15.83
C ASN A 209 7.22 26.58 -14.32
N ARG A 210 7.09 25.34 -13.85
CA ARG A 210 7.24 24.97 -12.45
C ARG A 210 8.40 24.02 -12.22
N GLU A 211 8.33 22.86 -12.82
CA GLU A 211 9.40 21.87 -12.74
C GLU A 211 9.43 20.98 -13.97
N ARG A 212 10.57 20.37 -14.19
CA ARG A 212 10.75 19.33 -15.21
C ARG A 212 11.66 18.22 -14.69
N SER A 213 11.44 17.03 -15.22
CA SER A 213 12.36 15.90 -15.08
C SER A 213 12.72 15.40 -16.48
N THR A 214 14.00 15.08 -16.69
CA THR A 214 14.50 14.50 -17.93
C THR A 214 15.30 13.26 -17.63
N VAL A 215 15.14 12.22 -18.47
CA VAL A 215 15.89 10.97 -18.37
C VAL A 215 16.80 10.86 -19.61
N ALA A 216 18.09 10.69 -19.39
CA ALA A 216 19.11 10.47 -20.41
C ALA A 216 19.77 9.11 -20.21
N GLY A 217 20.04 8.40 -21.30
CA GLY A 217 20.65 7.07 -21.29
C GLY A 217 19.67 5.93 -21.54
N ASP A 218 20.12 4.71 -21.27
CA ASP A 218 19.31 3.51 -21.45
C ASP A 218 18.57 3.18 -20.15
N VAL A 219 17.26 3.34 -20.13
CA VAL A 219 16.40 3.08 -18.94
C VAL A 219 16.40 1.64 -18.47
N LYS A 220 16.89 0.70 -19.29
CA LYS A 220 17.07 -0.71 -18.92
C LYS A 220 18.47 -1.03 -18.41
N GLY A 221 19.39 -0.09 -18.44
CA GLY A 221 20.78 -0.24 -18.02
C GLY A 221 21.27 0.98 -17.27
N LYS A 222 21.98 1.88 -17.97
CA LYS A 222 22.54 3.08 -17.36
C LYS A 222 21.79 4.31 -17.79
N TYR A 223 21.23 5.05 -16.82
CA TYR A 223 20.57 6.31 -17.10
C TYR A 223 20.77 7.33 -15.98
N GLU A 224 20.59 8.58 -16.32
CA GLU A 224 20.50 9.68 -15.39
C GLU A 224 19.14 10.33 -15.51
N GLN A 225 18.50 10.58 -14.38
CA GLN A 225 17.29 11.38 -14.28
C GLN A 225 17.59 12.67 -13.53
N VAL A 226 17.34 13.81 -14.17
CA VAL A 226 17.57 15.13 -13.60
C VAL A 226 16.26 15.86 -13.39
N ARG A 227 16.00 16.30 -12.17
CA ARG A 227 14.89 17.17 -11.83
C ARG A 227 15.39 18.62 -11.71
N SER A 228 14.68 19.53 -12.36
CA SER A 228 14.94 20.97 -12.26
C SER A 228 13.67 21.72 -11.89
N VAL A 229 13.80 22.77 -11.11
CA VAL A 229 12.73 23.71 -10.75
C VAL A 229 12.94 25.02 -11.49
N PHE A 230 11.85 25.74 -11.76
CA PHE A 230 11.93 27.02 -12.44
C PHE A 230 11.84 28.15 -11.41
N GLU A 231 12.93 28.86 -11.20
CA GLU A 231 13.05 29.94 -10.23
C GLU A 231 13.78 31.15 -10.82
N GLY A 232 13.34 32.35 -10.50
CA GLY A 232 14.00 33.58 -10.96
C GLY A 232 14.04 33.73 -12.50
N GLY A 233 13.16 33.08 -13.25
CA GLY A 233 13.14 33.13 -14.71
C GLY A 233 14.07 32.13 -15.41
N ALA A 234 14.69 31.21 -14.66
CA ALA A 234 15.61 30.20 -15.18
C ALA A 234 15.35 28.82 -14.61
N TRP A 235 15.80 27.77 -15.31
CA TRP A 235 15.80 26.40 -14.79
C TRP A 235 17.01 26.21 -13.88
N CYS A 236 16.73 25.86 -12.62
CA CYS A 236 17.73 25.50 -11.62
C CYS A 236 17.71 24.01 -11.38
N TYR A 237 18.86 23.36 -11.32
CA TYR A 237 18.95 21.95 -10.94
C TYR A 237 18.51 21.79 -9.48
N ALA A 238 17.86 20.67 -9.17
CA ALA A 238 17.43 20.33 -7.82
C ALA A 238 17.97 18.96 -7.40
N GLU A 239 17.67 17.91 -8.16
CA GLU A 239 18.02 16.54 -7.84
C GLU A 239 18.47 15.79 -9.08
N MET A 240 19.36 14.80 -8.90
CA MET A 240 19.78 13.85 -9.93
C MET A 240 19.77 12.46 -9.35
N SER A 241 19.27 11.50 -10.13
CA SER A 241 19.38 10.08 -9.84
C SER A 241 20.20 9.42 -10.95
N ARG A 242 21.29 8.76 -10.58
CA ARG A 242 22.10 7.94 -11.47
C ARG A 242 21.82 6.48 -11.22
N HIS A 243 21.42 5.79 -12.27
CA HIS A 243 21.13 4.38 -12.20
C HIS A 243 22.11 3.59 -13.07
N ASP A 244 22.62 2.49 -12.54
CA ASP A 244 23.55 1.59 -13.22
C ASP A 244 23.17 0.13 -12.93
N TYR A 245 22.57 -0.54 -13.92
CA TYR A 245 22.26 -1.95 -13.86
C TYR A 245 23.21 -2.76 -14.74
N ASP A 246 23.91 -3.71 -14.11
CA ASP A 246 24.76 -4.67 -14.78
C ASP A 246 24.07 -6.05 -14.82
N ALA A 247 23.52 -6.38 -15.98
CA ALA A 247 22.81 -7.64 -16.19
C ALA A 247 23.71 -8.88 -16.04
N SER A 248 25.05 -8.75 -16.21
CA SER A 248 25.98 -9.87 -16.09
C SER A 248 26.23 -10.28 -14.65
N SER A 249 26.22 -9.33 -13.73
CA SER A 249 26.39 -9.54 -12.29
C SER A 249 25.09 -9.48 -11.50
N GLY A 250 23.96 -9.09 -12.11
CA GLY A 250 22.71 -8.84 -11.42
C GLY A 250 22.77 -7.68 -10.41
N LYS A 251 23.75 -6.77 -10.60
CA LYS A 251 23.99 -5.64 -9.70
C LYS A 251 23.26 -4.41 -10.21
N ASP A 252 22.51 -3.78 -9.33
CA ASP A 252 21.79 -2.55 -9.54
C ASP A 252 22.26 -1.49 -8.54
N VAL A 253 22.69 -0.33 -9.02
CA VAL A 253 23.17 0.77 -8.19
C VAL A 253 22.40 2.03 -8.55
N THR A 254 21.77 2.66 -7.58
CA THR A 254 21.19 3.99 -7.72
C THR A 254 21.87 4.96 -6.78
N ILE A 255 22.35 6.09 -7.29
CA ILE A 255 22.93 7.19 -6.51
C ILE A 255 22.06 8.42 -6.71
N ASN A 256 21.54 8.96 -5.62
CA ASN A 256 20.82 10.21 -5.61
C ASN A 256 21.75 11.36 -5.17
N LEU A 257 21.69 12.45 -5.90
CA LEU A 257 22.48 13.64 -5.68
C LEU A 257 21.56 14.85 -5.53
N ILE A 258 22.01 15.83 -4.76
CA ILE A 258 21.35 17.13 -4.59
C ILE A 258 22.25 18.20 -5.19
N TRP A 259 21.64 19.17 -5.85
CA TRP A 259 22.37 20.32 -6.40
C TRP A 259 22.77 21.29 -5.28
N ASN A 260 24.05 21.55 -5.16
CA ASN A 260 24.59 22.62 -4.32
C ASN A 260 24.82 23.88 -5.17
N ALA A 261 23.96 24.87 -5.03
CA ALA A 261 24.01 26.09 -5.83
C ALA A 261 25.23 26.98 -5.48
N GLU A 262 25.71 26.92 -4.25
CA GLU A 262 26.90 27.71 -3.82
C GLU A 262 28.17 27.16 -4.46
N GLN A 263 28.28 25.84 -4.56
CA GLN A 263 29.44 25.18 -5.14
C GLN A 263 29.30 24.95 -6.65
N ASN A 264 28.10 25.19 -7.20
CA ASN A 264 27.73 24.89 -8.60
C ASN A 264 28.09 23.42 -8.97
N ALA A 265 27.72 22.48 -8.10
CA ALA A 265 28.08 21.07 -8.20
C ALA A 265 27.02 20.14 -7.62
N TRP A 266 27.01 18.90 -8.11
CA TRP A 266 26.23 17.83 -7.53
C TRP A 266 26.92 17.25 -6.29
N GLU A 267 26.18 17.15 -5.19
CA GLU A 267 26.60 16.48 -3.97
C GLU A 267 25.91 15.16 -3.79
N ASN A 268 26.62 14.13 -3.32
CA ASN A 268 26.03 12.88 -2.93
C ASN A 268 25.00 13.09 -1.81
N ASN A 269 23.90 12.32 -1.86
CA ASN A 269 22.87 12.34 -0.82
C ASN A 269 22.59 10.91 -0.31
N SER A 270 22.12 10.03 -1.18
CA SER A 270 21.86 8.64 -0.82
C SER A 270 22.30 7.69 -1.94
N LYS A 271 22.52 6.42 -1.57
CA LYS A 271 22.84 5.35 -2.51
C LYS A 271 22.11 4.09 -2.12
N SER A 272 21.53 3.40 -3.09
CA SER A 272 21.05 2.03 -2.92
C SER A 272 21.84 1.08 -3.83
N VAL A 273 22.07 -0.12 -3.33
CA VAL A 273 22.74 -1.19 -4.08
C VAL A 273 21.91 -2.45 -3.91
N SER A 274 21.53 -3.08 -5.02
CA SER A 274 20.88 -4.38 -5.02
C SER A 274 21.74 -5.36 -5.80
N VAL A 275 21.87 -6.59 -5.29
CA VAL A 275 22.65 -7.65 -5.92
C VAL A 275 21.86 -8.95 -5.88
N VAL A 276 21.81 -9.64 -7.01
CA VAL A 276 21.32 -11.02 -7.10
C VAL A 276 22.52 -11.96 -7.14
N GLU A 277 22.68 -12.81 -6.13
CA GLU A 277 23.78 -13.76 -6.03
C GLU A 277 23.26 -15.19 -5.83
N GLY A 278 23.29 -15.99 -6.87
CA GLY A 278 22.73 -17.35 -6.85
C GLY A 278 21.22 -17.32 -6.57
N ALA A 279 20.81 -17.99 -5.48
CA ALA A 279 19.44 -17.97 -4.97
C ALA A 279 19.21 -16.87 -3.90
N GLY A 280 20.14 -15.92 -3.78
CA GLY A 280 20.09 -14.82 -2.83
C GLY A 280 19.78 -13.47 -3.50
N PHE A 281 19.22 -12.57 -2.72
CA PHE A 281 19.01 -11.17 -3.08
C PHE A 281 19.44 -10.31 -1.89
N GLU A 282 20.25 -9.29 -2.15
CA GLU A 282 20.68 -8.34 -1.14
C GLU A 282 20.42 -6.91 -1.61
N THR A 283 19.85 -6.10 -0.74
CA THR A 283 19.70 -4.66 -0.95
C THR A 283 20.31 -3.92 0.22
N ALA A 284 21.10 -2.89 -0.05
CA ALA A 284 21.66 -2.01 0.98
C ALA A 284 21.39 -0.54 0.61
N ALA A 285 21.04 0.25 1.62
CA ALA A 285 20.88 1.69 1.51
C ALA A 285 21.94 2.41 2.34
N PHE A 286 22.43 3.54 1.81
CA PHE A 286 23.50 4.32 2.39
C PHE A 286 23.13 5.80 2.34
N LEU A 287 23.53 6.52 3.37
CA LEU A 287 23.53 7.98 3.41
C LEU A 287 24.95 8.51 3.22
N TRP A 288 25.04 9.69 2.63
CA TRP A 288 26.32 10.36 2.48
C TRP A 288 26.65 11.19 3.71
N ASP A 289 27.75 10.83 4.39
CA ASP A 289 28.31 11.65 5.46
C ASP A 289 29.15 12.78 4.84
N LYS A 290 28.63 14.00 4.89
CA LYS A 290 29.29 15.19 4.30
C LYS A 290 30.60 15.56 5.01
N GLU A 291 30.70 15.29 6.31
CA GLU A 291 31.88 15.63 7.11
C GLU A 291 33.03 14.63 6.84
N ARG A 292 32.71 13.35 6.84
CA ARG A 292 33.68 12.26 6.60
C ARG A 292 33.93 12.00 5.13
N LYS A 293 33.04 12.48 4.24
CA LYS A 293 33.04 12.22 2.79
C LYS A 293 33.02 10.72 2.47
N GLU A 294 32.18 9.99 3.18
CA GLU A 294 32.02 8.54 3.02
C GLU A 294 30.53 8.11 3.04
N TRP A 295 30.26 6.91 2.50
CA TRP A 295 28.94 6.30 2.55
C TRP A 295 28.76 5.56 3.87
N THR A 296 27.76 5.95 4.67
CA THR A 296 27.38 5.23 5.89
C THR A 296 26.16 4.35 5.58
N GLN A 297 26.26 3.06 5.85
CA GLN A 297 25.13 2.15 5.65
C GLN A 297 24.06 2.43 6.69
N GLU A 298 22.84 2.69 6.20
CA GLU A 298 21.65 2.92 7.01
C GLU A 298 20.88 1.61 7.21
N TYR A 299 20.81 0.82 6.14
CA TYR A 299 20.00 -0.38 6.11
C TYR A 299 20.57 -1.39 5.14
N SER A 300 20.45 -2.69 5.47
CA SER A 300 20.53 -3.77 4.48
C SER A 300 19.50 -4.86 4.74
N ASN A 301 19.07 -5.50 3.66
CA ASN A 301 18.21 -6.66 3.68
C ASN A 301 18.83 -7.74 2.79
N ARG A 302 19.03 -8.93 3.35
CA ARG A 302 19.51 -10.10 2.60
C ARG A 302 18.50 -11.23 2.71
N SER A 303 17.99 -11.67 1.56
CA SER A 303 17.03 -12.77 1.41
C SER A 303 17.71 -13.94 0.73
N ILE A 304 17.54 -15.15 1.24
CA ILE A 304 18.07 -16.40 0.67
C ILE A 304 16.88 -17.33 0.40
N TYR A 305 16.77 -17.76 -0.84
CA TYR A 305 15.73 -18.67 -1.30
C TYR A 305 16.26 -20.11 -1.42
N ASP A 306 15.35 -21.05 -1.60
CA ASP A 306 15.70 -22.42 -1.97
C ASP A 306 16.24 -22.47 -3.41
N LYS A 307 16.71 -23.65 -3.84
CA LYS A 307 17.29 -23.82 -5.19
C LYS A 307 16.31 -23.55 -6.34
N SER A 308 15.00 -23.62 -6.09
CA SER A 308 13.98 -23.29 -7.09
C SER A 308 13.70 -21.79 -7.17
N GLY A 309 14.13 -21.00 -6.18
CA GLY A 309 13.81 -19.58 -6.05
C GLY A 309 12.37 -19.30 -5.54
N GLU A 310 11.63 -20.35 -5.16
CA GLU A 310 10.23 -20.22 -4.78
C GLU A 310 10.01 -20.02 -3.27
N ARG A 311 10.92 -20.52 -2.44
CA ARG A 311 10.78 -20.52 -0.98
C ARG A 311 11.86 -19.68 -0.32
N LEU A 312 11.45 -18.64 0.38
CA LEU A 312 12.35 -17.82 1.21
C LEU A 312 12.78 -18.64 2.43
N LEU A 313 14.07 -18.97 2.52
CA LEU A 313 14.62 -19.77 3.63
C LEU A 313 15.06 -18.91 4.80
N THR A 314 15.76 -17.81 4.50
CA THR A 314 16.19 -16.86 5.53
C THR A 314 16.11 -15.44 5.00
N GLN A 315 15.84 -14.51 5.92
CA GLN A 315 15.91 -13.08 5.66
C GLN A 315 16.65 -12.42 6.83
N ARG A 316 17.51 -11.47 6.52
CA ARG A 316 18.25 -10.72 7.52
C ARG A 316 18.10 -9.23 7.23
N TYR A 317 17.77 -8.48 8.24
CA TYR A 317 17.73 -7.03 8.23
C TYR A 317 18.82 -6.50 9.15
N ASP A 318 19.65 -5.60 8.66
CA ASP A 318 20.61 -4.85 9.45
C ASP A 318 20.25 -3.37 9.35
N THR A 319 20.06 -2.71 10.47
CA THR A 319 19.83 -1.29 10.60
C THR A 319 20.84 -0.66 11.55
N MET A 320 20.84 0.66 11.67
CA MET A 320 21.69 1.38 12.64
C MET A 320 21.35 1.00 14.09
N ASP A 321 20.08 0.64 14.35
CA ASP A 321 19.56 0.34 15.69
C ASP A 321 19.72 -1.14 16.08
N GLY A 322 19.96 -2.03 15.13
CA GLY A 322 20.11 -3.46 15.40
C GLY A 322 19.98 -4.33 14.16
N SER A 323 20.09 -5.64 14.39
CA SER A 323 19.96 -6.66 13.34
C SER A 323 18.95 -7.71 13.73
N GLU A 324 18.08 -8.09 12.78
CA GLU A 324 17.11 -9.17 12.92
C GLU A 324 17.34 -10.24 11.84
N LYS A 325 17.09 -11.49 12.19
CA LYS A 325 17.13 -12.62 11.26
C LYS A 325 15.87 -13.45 11.39
N PHE A 326 15.27 -13.78 10.27
CA PHE A 326 14.08 -14.62 10.11
C PHE A 326 14.49 -15.94 9.47
N VAL A 327 14.03 -17.04 10.02
CA VAL A 327 14.25 -18.39 9.49
C VAL A 327 12.89 -19.04 9.23
N TYR A 328 12.63 -19.37 7.98
CA TYR A 328 11.34 -19.86 7.49
C TYR A 328 11.35 -21.39 7.40
N SER A 329 10.30 -22.02 7.88
CA SER A 329 10.12 -23.48 7.78
C SER A 329 8.85 -23.80 6.99
N TYR A 330 8.94 -24.83 6.15
CA TYR A 330 7.86 -25.22 5.24
C TYR A 330 7.44 -26.67 5.48
N ASN A 331 6.15 -26.95 5.30
CA ASN A 331 5.66 -28.33 5.25
C ASN A 331 5.91 -28.96 3.87
N GLU A 332 5.62 -30.24 3.74
CA GLU A 332 5.78 -31.01 2.48
C GLU A 332 4.97 -30.41 1.31
N ARG A 333 3.88 -29.68 1.60
CA ARG A 333 3.02 -29.01 0.60
C ARG A 333 3.52 -27.63 0.19
N GLY A 334 4.63 -27.17 0.77
CA GLY A 334 5.25 -25.89 0.45
C GLY A 334 4.66 -24.68 1.18
N ASN A 335 3.76 -24.88 2.17
CA ASN A 335 3.26 -23.77 2.98
C ASN A 335 4.25 -23.43 4.08
N ASN A 336 4.48 -22.14 4.35
CA ASN A 336 5.25 -21.68 5.48
C ASN A 336 4.50 -21.99 6.79
N VAL A 337 5.03 -22.86 7.62
CA VAL A 337 4.41 -23.30 8.87
C VAL A 337 4.98 -22.63 10.10
N SER A 338 6.22 -22.11 10.02
CA SER A 338 6.78 -21.30 11.09
C SER A 338 7.84 -20.33 10.61
N VAL A 339 7.99 -19.26 11.36
CA VAL A 339 9.10 -18.29 11.23
C VAL A 339 9.73 -18.09 12.61
N ASP A 340 11.00 -18.44 12.73
CA ASP A 340 11.80 -18.14 13.92
C ASP A 340 12.51 -16.80 13.73
N ILE A 341 12.35 -15.90 14.69
CA ILE A 341 12.88 -14.53 14.65
C ILE A 341 13.98 -14.41 15.71
N TYR A 342 15.13 -13.93 15.25
CA TYR A 342 16.33 -13.74 16.06
C TYR A 342 16.75 -12.28 16.04
N GLU A 343 17.24 -11.82 17.15
CA GLU A 343 17.87 -10.51 17.34
C GLU A 343 19.37 -10.69 17.59
N LEU A 344 20.20 -9.81 17.03
CA LEU A 344 21.63 -9.80 17.27
C LEU A 344 21.93 -9.06 18.57
N VAL A 345 22.27 -9.78 19.61
CA VAL A 345 22.63 -9.25 20.92
C VAL A 345 24.14 -9.17 21.05
N SER A 346 24.64 -8.06 21.60
CA SER A 346 26.04 -7.87 21.95
C SER A 346 26.22 -7.88 23.48
N ASP A 347 27.05 -8.78 23.99
CA ASP A 347 27.39 -8.85 25.41
C ASP A 347 28.90 -9.02 25.59
N GLU A 348 29.38 -9.29 26.80
CA GLU A 348 30.77 -9.50 27.14
C GLU A 348 31.41 -10.70 26.40
N ASN A 349 30.60 -11.65 25.93
CA ASN A 349 31.04 -12.83 25.16
C ASN A 349 31.03 -12.59 23.64
N GLY A 350 30.67 -11.36 23.19
CA GLY A 350 30.61 -10.97 21.78
C GLY A 350 29.19 -10.92 21.20
N LYS A 351 29.11 -10.93 19.88
CA LYS A 351 27.83 -10.85 19.17
C LYS A 351 27.25 -12.24 18.93
N ARG A 352 25.99 -12.45 19.29
CA ARG A 352 25.27 -13.71 19.04
C ARG A 352 23.81 -13.48 18.68
N TRP A 353 23.25 -14.38 17.86
CA TRP A 353 21.84 -14.41 17.55
C TRP A 353 21.05 -15.07 18.67
N VAL A 354 20.05 -14.36 19.20
CA VAL A 354 19.14 -14.85 20.25
C VAL A 354 17.76 -14.91 19.67
N GLN A 355 17.11 -16.08 19.71
CA GLN A 355 15.72 -16.22 19.28
C GLN A 355 14.82 -15.54 20.31
N ASN A 356 14.07 -14.53 19.87
CA ASN A 356 13.17 -13.75 20.70
C ASN A 356 11.69 -13.98 20.40
N LYS A 357 11.38 -14.44 19.16
CA LYS A 357 9.99 -14.71 18.75
C LYS A 357 9.93 -15.96 17.87
N ARG A 358 8.74 -16.57 17.88
CA ARG A 358 8.33 -17.62 16.93
C ARG A 358 6.92 -17.34 16.46
N LEU A 359 6.69 -17.53 15.19
CA LEU A 359 5.39 -17.45 14.57
C LEU A 359 5.03 -18.82 14.03
N GLU A 360 3.79 -19.25 14.21
CA GLU A 360 3.31 -20.54 13.72
C GLU A 360 2.01 -20.34 12.94
N THR A 361 1.90 -20.99 11.78
CA THR A 361 0.73 -20.91 10.90
C THR A 361 0.19 -22.29 10.64
N THR A 362 -1.11 -22.48 10.75
CA THR A 362 -1.81 -23.70 10.35
C THR A 362 -2.73 -23.42 9.17
N PHE A 363 -2.99 -24.46 8.38
CA PHE A 363 -3.70 -24.35 7.12
C PHE A 363 -4.82 -25.38 7.03
N GLU A 364 -5.88 -25.05 6.32
CA GLU A 364 -6.93 -25.99 5.93
C GLU A 364 -6.45 -26.80 4.71
N PRO A 365 -6.23 -28.13 4.85
CA PRO A 365 -5.57 -28.90 3.81
C PRO A 365 -6.41 -29.13 2.54
N HIS A 366 -7.69 -28.79 2.56
CA HIS A 366 -8.64 -29.01 1.49
C HIS A 366 -9.17 -27.73 0.83
N ILE A 367 -8.75 -26.55 1.31
CA ILE A 367 -9.18 -25.27 0.78
C ILE A 367 -7.96 -24.53 0.24
N LEU A 368 -7.91 -24.29 -1.08
CA LEU A 368 -6.89 -23.45 -1.67
C LEU A 368 -7.16 -21.97 -1.31
N ALA A 369 -6.12 -21.22 -1.06
CA ALA A 369 -6.23 -19.78 -0.76
C ALA A 369 -6.96 -19.03 -1.88
N ASP A 370 -6.72 -19.43 -3.14
CA ASP A 370 -7.35 -18.85 -4.32
C ASP A 370 -8.85 -19.17 -4.46
N ASP A 371 -9.34 -20.20 -3.75
CA ASP A 371 -10.76 -20.61 -3.75
C ASP A 371 -11.56 -19.87 -2.67
N VAL A 372 -10.90 -19.04 -1.86
CA VAL A 372 -11.51 -18.27 -0.78
C VAL A 372 -11.69 -16.82 -1.20
N GLY A 373 -12.94 -16.37 -1.25
CA GLY A 373 -13.25 -14.94 -1.41
C GLY A 373 -12.97 -14.16 -0.11
N HIS A 374 -12.44 -12.96 -0.26
CA HIS A 374 -12.19 -11.99 0.81
C HIS A 374 -11.35 -12.49 1.98
N GLY A 375 -10.04 -12.49 1.81
CA GLY A 375 -9.06 -12.68 2.89
C GLY A 375 -8.55 -14.09 3.07
N GLY A 376 -8.79 -15.01 2.14
CA GLY A 376 -8.18 -16.34 2.16
C GLY A 376 -6.66 -16.32 1.92
N SER A 377 -6.18 -15.30 1.26
CA SER A 377 -4.77 -15.01 1.01
C SER A 377 -4.22 -14.04 2.06
N LEU A 378 -4.28 -14.40 3.33
CA LEU A 378 -3.51 -13.67 4.32
C LEU A 378 -2.05 -14.09 4.21
N MET A 379 -1.22 -13.12 3.87
CA MET A 379 0.22 -13.28 3.89
C MET A 379 0.66 -13.60 5.32
N SER A 380 1.12 -14.78 5.55
CA SER A 380 1.99 -15.06 6.68
C SER A 380 3.36 -14.49 6.28
N PHE A 381 3.72 -13.28 6.82
CA PHE A 381 5.03 -12.69 6.63
C PHE A 381 5.58 -12.71 5.19
N GLU A 382 4.93 -11.97 4.29
CA GLU A 382 5.37 -11.77 2.88
C GLU A 382 5.45 -13.06 2.04
N VAL A 383 5.15 -14.23 2.59
CA VAL A 383 5.13 -15.49 1.85
C VAL A 383 3.68 -15.87 1.52
N PRO A 384 3.30 -15.91 0.23
CA PRO A 384 1.97 -16.32 -0.18
C PRO A 384 1.70 -17.77 0.27
N SER A 385 0.54 -18.01 0.91
CA SER A 385 0.12 -19.38 1.23
C SER A 385 -0.64 -20.01 0.08
N ARG A 386 -0.35 -21.27 -0.23
CA ARG A 386 -1.11 -22.04 -1.21
C ARG A 386 -2.49 -22.45 -0.70
N TYR A 387 -2.62 -22.64 0.61
CA TYR A 387 -3.84 -23.10 1.28
C TYR A 387 -4.36 -22.04 2.24
N ALA A 388 -5.65 -22.10 2.51
CA ALA A 388 -6.31 -21.17 3.42
C ALA A 388 -5.77 -21.29 4.85
N VAL A 389 -5.40 -20.18 5.47
CA VAL A 389 -4.87 -20.13 6.85
C VAL A 389 -5.99 -20.33 7.84
N THR A 390 -5.82 -21.23 8.81
CA THR A 390 -6.79 -21.48 9.89
C THR A 390 -6.37 -20.92 11.22
N SER A 391 -5.07 -20.85 11.52
CA SER A 391 -4.58 -20.11 12.69
C SER A 391 -3.19 -19.53 12.45
N PHE A 392 -2.94 -18.46 13.17
CA PHE A 392 -1.64 -17.82 13.29
C PHE A 392 -1.37 -17.55 14.76
N LYS A 393 -0.21 -17.98 15.25
CA LYS A 393 0.20 -17.83 16.64
C LYS A 393 1.54 -17.12 16.71
N GLN A 394 1.65 -16.17 17.61
CA GLN A 394 2.90 -15.51 17.95
C GLN A 394 3.31 -15.91 19.36
N PHE A 395 4.55 -16.36 19.48
CA PHE A 395 5.19 -16.66 20.74
C PHE A 395 6.37 -15.70 20.97
N VAL A 396 6.57 -15.29 22.20
CA VAL A 396 7.72 -14.49 22.62
C VAL A 396 8.55 -15.27 23.66
N ALA A 397 9.85 -15.08 23.60
CA ALA A 397 10.75 -15.66 24.57
C ALA A 397 10.65 -14.91 25.91
N ALA A 398 10.35 -15.64 26.99
CA ALA A 398 10.33 -15.12 28.36
C ALA A 398 10.83 -16.21 29.30
N ASP A 399 11.79 -15.89 30.16
CA ASP A 399 12.36 -16.81 31.17
C ASP A 399 12.89 -18.14 30.56
N GLY A 400 13.51 -18.08 29.37
CA GLY A 400 14.04 -19.24 28.66
C GLY A 400 13.01 -20.16 28.02
N LYS A 401 11.73 -19.74 27.96
CA LYS A 401 10.63 -20.48 27.33
C LYS A 401 9.85 -19.56 26.40
N PHE A 402 9.19 -20.16 25.40
CA PHE A 402 8.24 -19.44 24.56
C PHE A 402 6.85 -19.40 25.23
N LYS A 403 6.31 -18.19 25.38
CA LYS A 403 4.94 -17.94 25.85
C LYS A 403 4.11 -17.45 24.70
N LEU A 404 2.87 -17.92 24.58
CA LEU A 404 1.91 -17.45 23.57
C LEU A 404 1.55 -15.97 23.86
N ALA A 405 1.91 -15.10 22.92
CA ALA A 405 1.66 -13.67 23.00
C ALA A 405 0.36 -13.26 22.29
N SER A 406 0.09 -13.84 21.13
CA SER A 406 -1.16 -13.61 20.42
C SER A 406 -1.57 -14.82 19.59
N GLU A 407 -2.86 -14.94 19.34
CA GLU A 407 -3.43 -15.93 18.45
C GLU A 407 -4.51 -15.29 17.59
N GLN A 408 -4.48 -15.60 16.29
CA GLN A 408 -5.54 -15.24 15.34
C GLN A 408 -6.06 -16.51 14.68
N THR A 409 -7.38 -16.63 14.51
CA THR A 409 -8.02 -17.79 13.90
C THR A 409 -8.98 -17.37 12.80
N TRP A 410 -9.13 -18.24 11.78
CA TRP A 410 -10.03 -18.04 10.64
C TRP A 410 -10.93 -19.24 10.50
N LYS A 411 -12.20 -19.01 10.13
CA LYS A 411 -13.18 -20.03 9.82
C LYS A 411 -13.77 -19.78 8.46
N TYR A 412 -13.92 -20.80 7.67
CA TYR A 412 -14.42 -20.73 6.31
C TYR A 412 -15.78 -21.42 6.21
N LYS A 413 -16.62 -20.93 5.30
CA LYS A 413 -17.93 -21.51 4.99
C LYS A 413 -17.99 -21.81 3.49
N LYS A 414 -18.42 -23.01 3.12
CA LYS A 414 -18.71 -23.37 1.74
C LYS A 414 -19.90 -22.57 1.25
N VAL A 415 -19.81 -22.01 0.03
CA VAL A 415 -20.83 -21.16 -0.56
C VAL A 415 -21.62 -21.88 -1.64
N LYS A 416 -21.00 -22.91 -2.28
CA LYS A 416 -21.60 -23.77 -3.29
C LYS A 416 -21.92 -25.16 -2.76
#